data_58fa0022b7e1aab87d39e1f56a8dbfbb
#
_entry.id   58fa0022b7e1aab87d39e1f56a8dbfbb
#
_cell.length_a   1.000
_cell.length_b   1.000
_cell.length_c   1.000
_cell.angle_alpha   90.00
_cell.angle_beta   90.00
_cell.angle_gamma   90.00
#
_symmetry.space_group_name_H-M   'P 1'
#
loop_
_entity.id
_entity.type
_entity.pdbx_description
1 polymer ?
#
loop_
_entity_poly.entity_id
_entity_poly.type
_entity_poly.pdbx_seq_one_letter_code
_entity_poly.pdbx_strand_id
1 'polypeptide(L)'
;MVYYDILCYIDVPQEDGKNIRVYLNVEIQNNPYPGYSIITRGYAYISRIVSEQWGSEYDDKNYNGMKKVYSLWIMPKAPKRKDGYMNVYETNERIICGTTVEEKEIYDKGVILAIYLNKEHDLNKKYEEHDELLTPLMVLLNNVLDYKGKQRIIEEYGLNTKKIESEVKDMCDLGESIVLEARNEGKQIERKEKNIAHVKKLMIGLQMSFKEAINLLEIPEKEVKEIEKYFQS
;
A
#
# COMPACT_ATOMS: atom_id res chain seq x y z
N MET A 1 8.77 -2.08 16.68
CA MET A 1 8.49 -3.33 15.95
C MET A 1 8.14 -2.94 14.52
N VAL A 2 8.67 -3.58 13.50
CA VAL A 2 8.30 -3.34 12.10
C VAL A 2 7.31 -4.42 11.73
N TYR A 3 6.19 -4.02 11.14
CA TYR A 3 5.22 -4.94 10.56
C TYR A 3 5.37 -4.85 9.05
N TYR A 4 5.37 -5.99 8.39
CA TYR A 4 5.34 -6.11 6.94
C TYR A 4 3.90 -6.40 6.52
N ASP A 5 3.44 -5.79 5.42
CA ASP A 5 2.12 -6.12 4.87
C ASP A 5 2.14 -7.57 4.36
N ILE A 6 3.16 -7.92 3.57
CA ILE A 6 3.43 -9.29 3.14
C ILE A 6 4.94 -9.53 3.20
N LEU A 7 5.37 -10.60 3.88
CA LEU A 7 6.74 -11.10 3.84
C LEU A 7 6.71 -12.60 3.58
N CYS A 8 7.33 -13.04 2.51
CA CYS A 8 7.46 -14.44 2.16
C CYS A 8 8.81 -14.72 1.48
N TYR A 9 9.12 -15.99 1.23
CA TYR A 9 10.19 -16.38 0.34
C TYR A 9 9.65 -17.19 -0.84
N ILE A 10 10.36 -17.12 -1.96
CA ILE A 10 10.03 -17.83 -3.18
C ILE A 10 11.28 -18.60 -3.62
N ASP A 11 11.11 -19.86 -3.95
CA ASP A 11 12.16 -20.66 -4.56
C ASP A 11 12.01 -20.56 -6.10
N VAL A 12 12.94 -19.83 -6.72
CA VAL A 12 12.95 -19.54 -8.16
C VAL A 12 13.77 -20.61 -8.89
N PRO A 13 13.18 -21.39 -9.80
CA PRO A 13 13.92 -22.37 -10.57
C PRO A 13 14.91 -21.69 -11.52
N GLN A 14 16.13 -22.23 -11.61
CA GLN A 14 17.19 -21.81 -12.51
C GLN A 14 17.31 -22.75 -13.70
N GLU A 15 17.94 -22.33 -14.76
CA GLU A 15 18.19 -23.15 -15.96
C GLU A 15 19.03 -24.39 -15.66
N ASP A 16 19.90 -24.36 -14.64
CA ASP A 16 20.73 -25.47 -14.18
C ASP A 16 19.95 -26.51 -13.32
N GLY A 17 18.62 -26.31 -13.14
CA GLY A 17 17.74 -27.16 -12.37
C GLY A 17 17.79 -26.96 -10.86
N LYS A 18 18.57 -26.00 -10.37
CA LYS A 18 18.58 -25.60 -8.95
C LYS A 18 17.51 -24.55 -8.68
N ASN A 19 17.11 -24.45 -7.42
CA ASN A 19 16.26 -23.36 -6.97
C ASN A 19 17.09 -22.34 -6.18
N ILE A 20 16.88 -21.06 -6.51
CA ILE A 20 17.41 -19.96 -5.70
C ILE A 20 16.28 -19.38 -4.85
N ARG A 21 16.47 -19.39 -3.52
CA ARG A 21 15.56 -18.73 -2.60
C ARG A 21 15.76 -17.23 -2.62
N VAL A 22 14.66 -16.48 -2.76
CA VAL A 22 14.62 -15.03 -2.63
C VAL A 22 13.55 -14.64 -1.62
N TYR A 23 13.81 -13.60 -0.83
CA TYR A 23 12.84 -13.02 0.08
C TYR A 23 12.09 -11.90 -0.61
N LEU A 24 10.78 -11.90 -0.47
CA LEU A 24 9.88 -10.91 -1.05
C LEU A 24 9.10 -10.20 0.06
N ASN A 25 9.33 -8.90 0.19
CA ASN A 25 8.52 -8.00 0.99
C ASN A 25 7.65 -7.15 0.08
N VAL A 26 6.33 -7.12 0.31
CA VAL A 26 5.39 -6.29 -0.46
C VAL A 26 4.68 -5.35 0.50
N GLU A 27 4.70 -4.07 0.20
CA GLU A 27 4.10 -3.00 0.98
C GLU A 27 3.15 -2.17 0.11
N ILE A 28 1.94 -1.91 0.61
CA ILE A 28 0.97 -1.04 -0.05
C ILE A 28 0.95 0.32 0.66
N GLN A 29 1.51 1.34 0.02
CA GLN A 29 1.65 2.68 0.59
C GLN A 29 0.58 3.64 0.05
N ASN A 30 -0.51 3.81 0.78
CA ASN A 30 -1.63 4.67 0.38
C ASN A 30 -1.33 6.17 0.52
N ASN A 31 -0.45 6.58 1.46
CA ASN A 31 -0.05 7.97 1.61
C ASN A 31 1.20 8.26 0.77
N PRO A 32 1.13 9.06 -0.30
CA PRO A 32 2.28 9.37 -1.14
C PRO A 32 3.30 10.31 -0.47
N TYR A 33 2.92 10.94 0.64
CA TYR A 33 3.73 11.91 1.40
C TYR A 33 3.77 11.58 2.90
N PRO A 34 4.39 10.46 3.31
CA PRO A 34 4.38 10.03 4.70
C PRO A 34 5.32 10.83 5.61
N GLY A 35 5.99 11.86 5.09
CA GLY A 35 6.98 12.67 5.83
C GLY A 35 8.41 12.12 5.77
N TYR A 36 8.63 11.00 5.10
CA TYR A 36 9.94 10.38 4.87
C TYR A 36 10.04 9.75 3.47
N SER A 37 11.25 9.40 3.04
CA SER A 37 11.48 8.71 1.77
C SER A 37 11.05 7.24 1.85
N ILE A 38 10.15 6.82 0.96
CA ILE A 38 9.76 5.41 0.80
C ILE A 38 10.97 4.55 0.44
N ILE A 39 11.86 5.04 -0.41
CA ILE A 39 13.07 4.30 -0.80
C ILE A 39 13.98 4.08 0.40
N THR A 40 14.17 5.09 1.25
CA THR A 40 14.95 4.95 2.49
C THR A 40 14.30 3.93 3.45
N ARG A 41 12.97 3.93 3.55
CA ARG A 41 12.24 2.93 4.33
C ARG A 41 12.41 1.52 3.73
N GLY A 42 12.40 1.39 2.41
CA GLY A 42 12.67 0.13 1.71
C GLY A 42 14.05 -0.44 2.04
N TYR A 43 15.10 0.41 2.05
CA TYR A 43 16.43 -0.02 2.51
C TYR A 43 16.45 -0.47 3.97
N ALA A 44 15.75 0.21 4.86
CA ALA A 44 15.64 -0.20 6.26
C ALA A 44 14.96 -1.57 6.39
N TYR A 45 13.95 -1.85 5.57
CA TYR A 45 13.26 -3.14 5.53
C TYR A 45 14.18 -4.25 4.98
N ILE A 46 14.87 -4.02 3.87
CA ILE A 46 15.86 -4.96 3.32
C ILE A 46 16.92 -5.29 4.37
N SER A 47 17.52 -4.27 5.01
CA SER A 47 18.56 -4.46 6.01
C SER A 47 18.08 -5.34 7.16
N ARG A 48 16.83 -5.18 7.59
CA ARG A 48 16.22 -5.97 8.65
C ARG A 48 15.99 -7.41 8.20
N ILE A 49 15.41 -7.63 7.04
CA ILE A 49 15.16 -8.97 6.49
C ILE A 49 16.49 -9.71 6.27
N VAL A 50 17.52 -9.03 5.79
CA VAL A 50 18.86 -9.59 5.67
C VAL A 50 19.41 -9.97 7.06
N SER A 51 19.25 -9.11 8.06
CA SER A 51 19.67 -9.42 9.42
C SER A 51 18.93 -10.60 10.04
N GLU A 52 17.65 -10.76 9.73
CA GLU A 52 16.82 -11.87 10.21
C GLU A 52 17.18 -13.23 9.59
N GLN A 53 17.92 -13.24 8.47
CA GLN A 53 18.47 -14.46 7.87
C GLN A 53 19.68 -15.03 8.64
N TRP A 54 20.26 -14.26 9.58
CA TRP A 54 21.40 -14.73 10.35
C TRP A 54 21.08 -15.98 11.16
N GLY A 55 21.93 -16.99 11.07
CA GLY A 55 21.77 -18.28 11.75
C GLY A 55 20.83 -19.24 11.05
N SER A 56 20.09 -18.80 10.01
CA SER A 56 19.21 -19.66 9.20
C SER A 56 19.70 -19.84 7.76
N GLU A 57 20.00 -18.75 7.06
CA GLU A 57 20.45 -18.79 5.67
C GLU A 57 21.97 -18.56 5.57
N TYR A 58 22.55 -17.74 6.45
CA TYR A 58 23.99 -17.45 6.50
C TYR A 58 24.47 -17.24 7.95
N ASP A 59 25.79 -17.39 8.14
CA ASP A 59 26.47 -17.21 9.43
C ASP A 59 27.90 -16.70 9.24
N ASP A 60 28.70 -16.66 10.32
CA ASP A 60 30.09 -16.23 10.32
C ASP A 60 31.04 -17.13 9.50
N LYS A 61 30.62 -18.33 9.14
CA LYS A 61 31.38 -19.29 8.31
C LYS A 61 30.95 -19.29 6.84
N ASN A 62 29.74 -18.83 6.55
CA ASN A 62 29.16 -18.86 5.22
C ASN A 62 28.31 -17.62 4.90
N TYR A 63 28.95 -16.48 4.68
CA TYR A 63 28.27 -15.25 4.22
C TYR A 63 27.63 -15.39 2.83
N ASN A 64 28.14 -16.29 1.99
CA ASN A 64 27.59 -16.51 0.64
C ASN A 64 26.19 -17.13 0.69
N GLY A 65 25.77 -17.69 1.82
CA GLY A 65 24.41 -18.17 2.05
C GLY A 65 23.34 -17.09 2.03
N MET A 66 23.72 -15.82 2.24
CA MET A 66 22.80 -14.68 2.26
C MET A 66 21.93 -14.62 1.02
N LYS A 67 20.61 -14.64 1.22
CA LYS A 67 19.63 -14.61 0.14
C LYS A 67 19.25 -13.18 -0.23
N LYS A 68 18.99 -12.98 -1.52
CA LYS A 68 18.55 -11.70 -2.06
C LYS A 68 17.16 -11.33 -1.55
N VAL A 69 16.96 -10.06 -1.24
CA VAL A 69 15.70 -9.50 -0.77
C VAL A 69 15.14 -8.53 -1.83
N TYR A 70 13.91 -8.76 -2.25
CA TYR A 70 13.14 -7.82 -3.05
C TYR A 70 12.11 -7.12 -2.18
N SER A 71 12.14 -5.79 -2.14
CA SER A 71 11.17 -4.97 -1.42
C SER A 71 10.32 -4.19 -2.42
N LEU A 72 9.07 -4.63 -2.61
CA LEU A 72 8.10 -4.05 -3.53
C LEU A 72 7.24 -3.03 -2.77
N TRP A 73 7.17 -1.83 -3.31
CA TRP A 73 6.37 -0.73 -2.78
C TRP A 73 5.34 -0.32 -3.82
N ILE A 74 4.07 -0.63 -3.56
CA ILE A 74 2.96 -0.31 -4.44
C ILE A 74 2.28 0.94 -3.89
N MET A 75 2.21 2.00 -4.69
CA MET A 75 1.61 3.27 -4.34
C MET A 75 0.37 3.53 -5.19
N PRO A 76 -0.84 3.12 -4.70
CA PRO A 76 -2.09 3.28 -5.46
C PRO A 76 -2.48 4.74 -5.67
N LYS A 77 -1.96 5.65 -4.82
CA LYS A 77 -2.22 7.10 -4.88
C LYS A 77 -0.94 7.84 -5.24
N ALA A 78 -0.41 7.59 -6.43
CA ALA A 78 0.82 8.22 -6.89
C ALA A 78 0.70 9.76 -6.97
N PRO A 79 1.80 10.51 -6.69
CA PRO A 79 1.88 11.92 -7.06
C PRO A 79 1.78 12.08 -8.58
N LYS A 80 1.10 13.14 -9.06
CA LYS A 80 0.91 13.40 -10.52
C LYS A 80 2.20 13.27 -11.36
N ARG A 81 3.34 13.71 -10.81
CA ARG A 81 4.64 13.65 -11.51
C ARG A 81 5.25 12.25 -11.60
N LYS A 82 4.71 11.27 -10.88
CA LYS A 82 5.21 9.87 -10.85
C LYS A 82 4.16 8.88 -11.29
N ASP A 83 3.16 9.37 -11.95
CA ASP A 83 2.01 8.64 -12.40
C ASP A 83 2.38 7.58 -13.45
N GLY A 84 2.07 6.30 -13.18
CA GLY A 84 2.43 5.17 -14.04
C GLY A 84 3.94 4.84 -14.05
N TYR A 85 4.73 5.39 -13.12
CA TYR A 85 6.18 5.12 -13.07
C TYR A 85 6.47 3.85 -12.27
N MET A 86 7.45 3.11 -12.76
CA MET A 86 8.08 2.02 -12.04
C MET A 86 9.59 2.27 -11.99
N ASN A 87 10.15 2.24 -10.78
CA ASN A 87 11.56 2.49 -10.55
C ASN A 87 12.19 1.32 -9.79
N VAL A 88 13.35 0.88 -10.25
CA VAL A 88 14.18 -0.11 -9.60
C VAL A 88 15.37 0.58 -8.96
N TYR A 89 15.67 0.20 -7.71
CA TYR A 89 16.86 0.63 -6.98
C TYR A 89 17.63 -0.61 -6.58
N GLU A 90 18.83 -0.75 -7.13
CA GLU A 90 19.70 -1.92 -6.98
C GLU A 90 21.14 -1.50 -6.79
N THR A 91 21.98 -2.43 -6.36
CA THR A 91 23.42 -2.22 -6.25
C THR A 91 24.11 -2.54 -7.58
N ASN A 92 24.98 -1.64 -8.06
CA ASN A 92 25.76 -1.84 -9.26
C ASN A 92 27.24 -1.59 -8.94
N GLU A 93 28.09 -2.49 -9.42
CA GLU A 93 29.55 -2.31 -9.42
C GLU A 93 29.95 -1.22 -10.39
N ARG A 94 30.88 -0.37 -9.99
CA ARG A 94 31.55 0.58 -10.86
C ARG A 94 33.06 0.39 -10.75
N ILE A 95 33.68 -0.06 -11.81
CA ILE A 95 35.15 -0.22 -11.89
C ILE A 95 35.78 1.18 -11.82
N ILE A 96 36.64 1.42 -10.85
CA ILE A 96 37.43 2.65 -10.72
C ILE A 96 38.84 2.42 -11.24
N CYS A 97 39.39 1.22 -11.02
CA CYS A 97 40.70 0.82 -11.48
C CYS A 97 40.75 -0.70 -11.66
N GLY A 98 41.43 -1.19 -12.71
CA GLY A 98 41.48 -2.61 -13.04
C GLY A 98 40.43 -3.05 -14.07
N THR A 99 40.29 -4.36 -14.28
CA THR A 99 39.40 -4.93 -15.30
C THR A 99 38.53 -6.10 -14.80
N THR A 100 38.72 -6.49 -13.54
CA THR A 100 37.94 -7.61 -12.94
C THR A 100 36.55 -7.13 -12.59
N VAL A 101 35.54 -7.94 -12.91
CA VAL A 101 34.14 -7.71 -12.61
C VAL A 101 33.66 -8.88 -11.75
N GLU A 102 32.99 -8.59 -10.65
CA GLU A 102 32.35 -9.60 -9.80
C GLU A 102 30.96 -9.99 -10.34
N GLU A 103 30.55 -11.21 -10.06
CA GLU A 103 29.21 -11.69 -10.40
C GLU A 103 28.15 -10.88 -9.59
N LYS A 104 27.13 -10.38 -10.27
CA LYS A 104 26.10 -9.49 -9.64
C LYS A 104 25.42 -10.15 -8.44
N GLU A 105 25.26 -11.46 -8.47
CA GLU A 105 24.68 -12.27 -7.38
C GLU A 105 25.45 -12.18 -6.06
N ILE A 106 26.75 -11.88 -6.12
CA ILE A 106 27.62 -11.80 -4.94
C ILE A 106 27.31 -10.55 -4.12
N TYR A 107 27.07 -9.40 -4.75
CA TYR A 107 26.98 -8.11 -4.08
C TYR A 107 25.57 -7.48 -4.12
N ASP A 108 24.73 -7.82 -5.09
CA ASP A 108 23.38 -7.23 -5.21
C ASP A 108 22.37 -8.05 -4.39
N LYS A 109 22.42 -7.88 -3.06
CA LYS A 109 21.59 -8.62 -2.11
C LYS A 109 20.27 -7.93 -1.77
N GLY A 110 20.00 -6.72 -2.28
CA GLY A 110 18.78 -6.00 -1.99
C GLY A 110 18.31 -5.13 -3.13
N VAL A 111 17.06 -5.31 -3.55
CA VAL A 111 16.40 -4.56 -4.62
C VAL A 111 15.13 -3.93 -4.10
N ILE A 112 14.92 -2.63 -4.37
CA ILE A 112 13.64 -1.97 -4.13
C ILE A 112 12.98 -1.75 -5.48
N LEU A 113 11.72 -2.19 -5.60
CA LEU A 113 10.84 -1.92 -6.73
C LEU A 113 9.73 -0.98 -6.26
N ALA A 114 9.73 0.26 -6.77
CA ALA A 114 8.72 1.26 -6.46
C ALA A 114 7.75 1.41 -7.63
N ILE A 115 6.49 1.03 -7.42
CA ILE A 115 5.43 1.00 -8.42
C ILE A 115 4.42 2.08 -8.08
N TYR A 116 4.31 3.10 -8.93
CA TYR A 116 3.40 4.24 -8.77
C TYR A 116 2.20 4.05 -9.67
N LEU A 117 1.04 3.69 -9.10
CA LEU A 117 -0.20 3.51 -9.83
C LEU A 117 -0.97 4.84 -9.91
N ASN A 118 -1.64 5.07 -11.03
CA ASN A 118 -2.48 6.26 -11.22
C ASN A 118 -3.90 6.05 -10.72
N LYS A 119 -4.50 7.10 -10.13
CA LYS A 119 -5.93 7.13 -9.77
C LYS A 119 -6.87 7.33 -10.97
N GLU A 120 -6.41 8.08 -11.96
CA GLU A 120 -7.16 8.49 -13.14
C GLU A 120 -6.81 7.64 -14.36
N HIS A 121 -6.36 6.41 -14.13
CA HIS A 121 -5.96 5.53 -15.20
C HIS A 121 -7.12 5.35 -16.19
N ASP A 122 -6.93 5.84 -17.38
CA ASP A 122 -7.76 5.47 -18.52
C ASP A 122 -7.37 4.04 -18.90
N LEU A 123 -8.19 3.08 -18.47
CA LEU A 123 -8.00 1.66 -18.76
C LEU A 123 -7.98 1.36 -20.28
N ASN A 124 -8.35 2.34 -21.11
CA ASN A 124 -8.25 2.25 -22.56
C ASN A 124 -6.92 2.77 -23.11
N LYS A 125 -6.08 3.39 -22.27
CA LYS A 125 -4.77 3.91 -22.67
C LYS A 125 -3.69 2.85 -22.40
N LYS A 126 -3.20 2.20 -23.44
CA LYS A 126 -2.08 1.26 -23.34
C LYS A 126 -0.80 2.00 -22.98
N TYR A 127 -0.08 1.53 -21.97
CA TYR A 127 1.28 1.97 -21.65
C TYR A 127 2.25 1.15 -22.50
N GLU A 128 2.96 1.79 -23.42
CA GLU A 128 3.67 1.14 -24.54
C GLU A 128 4.77 0.15 -24.12
N GLU A 129 5.33 0.20 -22.90
CA GLU A 129 6.46 -0.66 -22.50
C GLU A 129 6.22 -1.59 -21.30
N HIS A 130 5.17 -1.39 -20.48
CA HIS A 130 4.97 -2.16 -19.23
C HIS A 130 3.51 -2.51 -18.96
N ASP A 131 2.70 -2.56 -20.01
CA ASP A 131 1.25 -2.78 -19.93
C ASP A 131 0.91 -4.15 -19.30
N GLU A 132 1.71 -5.17 -19.58
CA GLU A 132 1.49 -6.54 -19.10
C GLU A 132 1.58 -6.68 -17.57
N LEU A 133 2.33 -5.81 -16.89
CA LEU A 133 2.50 -5.84 -15.43
C LEU A 133 1.66 -4.77 -14.73
N LEU A 134 1.70 -3.54 -15.23
CA LEU A 134 1.06 -2.40 -14.55
C LEU A 134 -0.46 -2.46 -14.64
N THR A 135 -1.01 -2.79 -15.79
CA THR A 135 -2.46 -2.82 -15.98
C THR A 135 -3.16 -3.85 -15.08
N PRO A 136 -2.73 -5.12 -14.99
CA PRO A 136 -3.31 -6.06 -14.05
C PRO A 136 -3.23 -5.59 -12.58
N LEU A 137 -2.09 -5.03 -12.15
CA LEU A 137 -1.95 -4.49 -10.80
C LEU A 137 -2.90 -3.33 -10.54
N MET A 138 -3.05 -2.41 -11.50
CA MET A 138 -3.96 -1.29 -11.39
C MET A 138 -5.41 -1.74 -11.33
N VAL A 139 -5.78 -2.74 -12.13
CA VAL A 139 -7.11 -3.34 -12.12
C VAL A 139 -7.42 -4.00 -10.78
N LEU A 140 -6.50 -4.80 -10.26
CA LEU A 140 -6.66 -5.48 -8.97
C LEU A 140 -6.84 -4.49 -7.82
N LEU A 141 -6.05 -3.40 -7.82
CA LEU A 141 -6.06 -2.39 -6.76
C LEU A 141 -7.06 -1.24 -7.00
N ASN A 142 -7.80 -1.29 -8.10
CA ASN A 142 -8.80 -0.28 -8.45
C ASN A 142 -10.10 -0.50 -7.66
N ASN A 143 -10.54 0.53 -6.93
CA ASN A 143 -11.76 0.47 -6.11
C ASN A 143 -13.03 0.91 -6.89
N VAL A 144 -12.90 1.32 -8.15
CA VAL A 144 -14.04 1.77 -8.98
C VAL A 144 -14.64 0.61 -9.79
N LEU A 145 -13.81 -0.38 -10.15
CA LEU A 145 -14.25 -1.54 -10.89
C LEU A 145 -14.90 -2.57 -9.95
N ASP A 146 -16.08 -3.02 -10.34
CA ASP A 146 -16.73 -4.17 -9.71
C ASP A 146 -16.00 -5.48 -10.05
N TYR A 147 -16.42 -6.57 -9.41
CA TYR A 147 -15.84 -7.90 -9.63
C TYR A 147 -15.84 -8.32 -11.11
N LYS A 148 -16.95 -8.08 -11.83
CA LYS A 148 -17.06 -8.46 -13.24
C LYS A 148 -16.12 -7.66 -14.14
N GLY A 149 -15.96 -6.37 -13.86
CA GLY A 149 -15.02 -5.50 -14.56
C GLY A 149 -13.58 -5.94 -14.38
N LYS A 150 -13.19 -6.29 -13.15
CA LYS A 150 -11.86 -6.82 -12.84
C LYS A 150 -11.62 -8.18 -13.50
N GLN A 151 -12.57 -9.10 -13.40
CA GLN A 151 -12.49 -10.42 -13.99
C GLN A 151 -12.21 -10.36 -15.50
N ARG A 152 -12.97 -9.55 -16.26
CA ARG A 152 -12.80 -9.44 -17.70
C ARG A 152 -11.39 -9.00 -18.10
N ILE A 153 -10.80 -8.04 -17.36
CA ILE A 153 -9.46 -7.55 -17.67
C ILE A 153 -8.40 -8.57 -17.29
N ILE A 154 -8.55 -9.26 -16.15
CA ILE A 154 -7.64 -10.33 -15.72
C ILE A 154 -7.62 -11.49 -16.71
N GLU A 155 -8.77 -11.84 -17.27
CA GLU A 155 -8.91 -12.85 -18.35
C GLU A 155 -8.16 -12.41 -19.61
N GLU A 156 -8.28 -11.14 -20.01
CA GLU A 156 -7.59 -10.57 -21.18
C GLU A 156 -6.05 -10.67 -21.07
N TYR A 157 -5.52 -10.55 -19.83
CA TYR A 157 -4.09 -10.72 -19.55
C TYR A 157 -3.67 -12.17 -19.26
N GLY A 158 -4.55 -13.15 -19.44
CA GLY A 158 -4.23 -14.56 -19.24
C GLY A 158 -3.98 -14.98 -17.79
N LEU A 159 -4.35 -14.13 -16.82
CA LEU A 159 -4.19 -14.36 -15.39
C LEU A 159 -5.37 -15.12 -14.76
N ASN A 160 -6.22 -15.72 -15.60
CA ASN A 160 -7.42 -16.41 -15.14
C ASN A 160 -7.05 -17.77 -14.53
N THR A 161 -6.82 -17.80 -13.22
CA THR A 161 -6.78 -19.04 -12.44
C THR A 161 -7.88 -18.99 -11.39
N LYS A 162 -8.46 -20.17 -11.06
CA LYS A 162 -9.51 -20.28 -9.99
C LYS A 162 -9.06 -19.65 -8.67
N LYS A 163 -7.77 -19.68 -8.40
CA LYS A 163 -7.19 -19.09 -7.20
C LYS A 163 -7.24 -17.56 -7.26
N ILE A 164 -6.84 -16.97 -8.38
CA ILE A 164 -6.90 -15.50 -8.58
C ILE A 164 -8.35 -15.01 -8.55
N GLU A 165 -9.28 -15.76 -9.15
CA GLU A 165 -10.72 -15.44 -9.11
C GLU A 165 -11.26 -15.34 -7.68
N SER A 166 -10.95 -16.31 -6.81
CA SER A 166 -11.39 -16.27 -5.42
C SER A 166 -10.78 -15.11 -4.66
N GLU A 167 -9.47 -14.88 -4.80
CA GLU A 167 -8.77 -13.78 -4.14
C GLU A 167 -9.27 -12.39 -4.61
N VAL A 168 -9.54 -12.23 -5.90
CA VAL A 168 -10.10 -10.97 -6.44
C VAL A 168 -11.50 -10.70 -5.90
N LYS A 169 -12.33 -11.75 -5.76
CA LYS A 169 -13.64 -11.63 -5.14
C LYS A 169 -13.53 -11.19 -3.70
N ASP A 170 -12.69 -11.85 -2.91
CA ASP A 170 -12.44 -11.51 -1.50
C ASP A 170 -11.90 -10.08 -1.34
N MET A 171 -11.02 -9.65 -2.25
CA MET A 171 -10.52 -8.26 -2.27
C MET A 171 -11.62 -7.24 -2.62
N CYS A 172 -12.55 -7.57 -3.52
CA CYS A 172 -13.67 -6.70 -3.85
C CYS A 172 -14.62 -6.57 -2.65
N ASP A 173 -14.97 -7.69 -2.02
CA ASP A 173 -15.85 -7.72 -0.85
C ASP A 173 -15.22 -6.96 0.33
N LEU A 174 -13.91 -7.12 0.56
CA LEU A 174 -13.17 -6.37 1.57
C LEU A 174 -13.09 -4.87 1.22
N GLY A 175 -12.81 -4.55 -0.04
CA GLY A 175 -12.75 -3.18 -0.54
C GLY A 175 -14.09 -2.45 -0.38
N GLU A 176 -15.21 -3.10 -0.68
CA GLU A 176 -16.54 -2.54 -0.49
C GLU A 176 -16.86 -2.31 1.00
N SER A 177 -16.48 -3.24 1.89
CA SER A 177 -16.68 -3.07 3.33
C SER A 177 -15.89 -1.88 3.87
N ILE A 178 -14.60 -1.74 3.50
CA ILE A 178 -13.75 -0.62 3.92
C ILE A 178 -14.27 0.72 3.38
N VAL A 179 -14.75 0.77 2.13
CA VAL A 179 -15.34 1.98 1.55
C VAL A 179 -16.62 2.35 2.26
N LEU A 180 -17.46 1.36 2.61
CA LEU A 180 -18.71 1.57 3.35
C LEU A 180 -18.42 2.09 4.76
N GLU A 181 -17.46 1.51 5.47
CA GLU A 181 -17.02 1.96 6.79
C GLU A 181 -16.49 3.40 6.74
N ALA A 182 -15.54 3.69 5.83
CA ALA A 182 -14.98 5.03 5.67
C ALA A 182 -16.06 6.08 5.30
N ARG A 183 -17.04 5.70 4.47
CA ARG A 183 -18.19 6.56 4.14
C ARG A 183 -19.10 6.81 5.34
N ASN A 184 -19.32 5.80 6.16
CA ASN A 184 -20.12 5.92 7.38
C ASN A 184 -19.40 6.78 8.42
N GLU A 185 -18.11 6.59 8.63
CA GLU A 185 -17.28 7.44 9.48
C GLU A 185 -17.27 8.90 9.00
N GLY A 186 -17.07 9.13 7.70
CA GLY A 186 -17.13 10.47 7.12
C GLY A 186 -18.47 11.17 7.34
N LYS A 187 -19.58 10.43 7.18
CA LYS A 187 -20.93 10.97 7.48
C LYS A 187 -21.12 11.28 8.96
N GLN A 188 -20.57 10.46 9.86
CA GLN A 188 -20.65 10.71 11.31
C GLN A 188 -19.86 11.96 11.71
N ILE A 189 -18.65 12.15 11.15
CA ILE A 189 -17.83 13.35 11.38
C ILE A 189 -18.56 14.59 10.87
N GLU A 190 -19.05 14.58 9.64
CA GLU A 190 -19.81 15.70 9.06
C GLU A 190 -21.06 16.06 9.88
N ARG A 191 -21.80 15.03 10.33
CA ARG A 191 -22.98 15.21 11.20
C ARG A 191 -22.60 15.84 12.53
N LYS A 192 -21.51 15.39 13.15
CA LYS A 192 -21.01 15.94 14.41
C LYS A 192 -20.60 17.41 14.25
N GLU A 193 -19.85 17.75 13.20
CA GLU A 193 -19.45 19.13 12.91
C GLU A 193 -20.67 20.06 12.69
N LYS A 194 -21.68 19.58 11.95
CA LYS A 194 -22.95 20.31 11.76
C LYS A 194 -23.69 20.52 13.07
N ASN A 195 -23.77 19.49 13.90
CA ASN A 195 -24.41 19.57 15.20
C ASN A 195 -23.71 20.56 16.13
N ILE A 196 -22.37 20.53 16.18
CA ILE A 196 -21.58 21.52 16.95
C ILE A 196 -21.85 22.94 16.44
N ALA A 197 -21.84 23.16 15.14
CA ALA A 197 -22.11 24.48 14.56
C ALA A 197 -23.53 24.98 14.86
N HIS A 198 -24.54 24.10 14.81
CA HIS A 198 -25.92 24.45 15.12
C HIS A 198 -26.11 24.75 16.61
N VAL A 199 -25.58 23.92 17.52
CA VAL A 199 -25.60 24.17 18.97
C VAL A 199 -24.94 25.53 19.26
N LYS A 200 -23.77 25.82 18.69
CA LYS A 200 -23.10 27.11 18.87
C LYS A 200 -23.94 28.29 18.40
N LYS A 201 -24.63 28.17 17.26
CA LYS A 201 -25.52 29.22 16.75
C LYS A 201 -26.69 29.47 17.66
N LEU A 202 -27.32 28.43 18.22
CA LEU A 202 -28.47 28.55 19.13
C LEU A 202 -28.04 29.16 20.46
N MET A 203 -26.93 28.72 21.03
CA MET A 203 -26.39 29.27 22.26
C MET A 203 -26.08 30.77 22.16
N ILE A 204 -25.46 31.21 21.07
CA ILE A 204 -25.06 32.61 20.86
C ILE A 204 -26.25 33.47 20.38
N GLY A 205 -26.97 33.00 19.35
CA GLY A 205 -28.01 33.78 18.68
C GLY A 205 -29.31 33.90 19.45
N LEU A 206 -29.69 32.86 20.20
CA LEU A 206 -30.93 32.80 20.98
C LEU A 206 -30.69 32.77 22.49
N GLN A 207 -29.44 32.92 22.94
CA GLN A 207 -29.03 32.88 24.35
C GLN A 207 -29.53 31.61 25.11
N MET A 208 -29.61 30.49 24.38
CA MET A 208 -30.03 29.20 24.93
C MET A 208 -28.88 28.53 25.68
N SER A 209 -29.22 27.79 26.72
CA SER A 209 -28.27 26.89 27.38
C SER A 209 -27.90 25.71 26.46
N PHE A 210 -26.76 25.10 26.70
CA PHE A 210 -26.34 23.89 25.95
C PHE A 210 -27.43 22.79 25.97
N LYS A 211 -28.04 22.55 27.14
CA LYS A 211 -29.06 21.55 27.31
C LYS A 211 -30.33 21.86 26.49
N GLU A 212 -30.76 23.11 26.45
CA GLU A 212 -31.91 23.54 25.64
C GLU A 212 -31.62 23.41 24.15
N ALA A 213 -30.40 23.76 23.68
CA ALA A 213 -29.99 23.62 22.29
C ALA A 213 -29.91 22.14 21.85
N ILE A 214 -29.41 21.26 22.72
CA ILE A 214 -29.35 19.80 22.45
C ILE A 214 -30.79 19.24 22.31
N ASN A 215 -31.69 19.61 23.22
CA ASN A 215 -33.07 19.14 23.18
C ASN A 215 -33.82 19.66 21.95
N LEU A 216 -33.62 20.93 21.57
CA LEU A 216 -34.24 21.54 20.39
C LEU A 216 -33.79 20.88 19.09
N LEU A 217 -32.52 20.47 19.01
CA LEU A 217 -31.95 19.80 17.85
C LEU A 217 -32.15 18.28 17.87
N GLU A 218 -32.79 17.74 18.86
CA GLU A 218 -33.08 16.32 19.06
C GLU A 218 -31.80 15.44 18.88
N ILE A 219 -30.67 15.93 19.42
CA ILE A 219 -29.39 15.24 19.29
C ILE A 219 -29.42 13.97 20.17
N PRO A 220 -29.09 12.79 19.59
CA PRO A 220 -29.08 11.53 20.32
C PRO A 220 -28.13 11.55 21.52
N GLU A 221 -28.51 10.97 22.65
CA GLU A 221 -27.71 10.94 23.90
C GLU A 221 -26.28 10.46 23.72
N LYS A 222 -26.06 9.47 22.83
CA LYS A 222 -24.73 8.93 22.51
C LYS A 222 -23.78 9.97 21.90
N GLU A 223 -24.34 10.99 21.21
CA GLU A 223 -23.56 12.05 20.57
C GLU A 223 -23.34 13.26 21.49
N VAL A 224 -24.22 13.45 22.48
CA VAL A 224 -24.18 14.60 23.39
C VAL A 224 -22.87 14.72 24.14
N LYS A 225 -22.36 13.61 24.71
CA LYS A 225 -21.10 13.60 25.47
C LYS A 225 -19.89 14.02 24.63
N GLU A 226 -19.89 13.70 23.35
CA GLU A 226 -18.80 14.07 22.44
C GLU A 226 -18.88 15.52 22.01
N ILE A 227 -20.11 16.04 21.83
CA ILE A 227 -20.34 17.45 21.49
C ILE A 227 -20.03 18.33 22.71
N GLU A 228 -20.41 17.90 23.92
CA GLU A 228 -20.17 18.62 25.17
C GLU A 228 -18.66 18.87 25.40
N LYS A 229 -17.82 17.88 25.14
CA LYS A 229 -16.35 18.02 25.24
C LYS A 229 -15.80 19.19 24.41
N TYR A 230 -16.41 19.48 23.28
CA TYR A 230 -15.99 20.60 22.42
C TYR A 230 -16.28 21.98 23.06
N PHE A 231 -17.31 22.09 23.90
CA PHE A 231 -17.68 23.34 24.58
C PHE A 231 -17.04 23.50 25.97
N GLN A 232 -16.39 22.47 26.48
CA GLN A 232 -15.62 22.48 27.74
C GLN A 232 -14.13 22.74 27.54
N SER A 233 -13.63 22.68 26.29
CA SER A 233 -12.24 23.01 25.89
C SER A 233 -12.16 24.48 25.47
#